data_1f3475608c522bd06515addc56750283
#
_entry.id   1f3475608c522bd06515addc56750283
#
_cell.length_a   1.000
_cell.length_b   1.000
_cell.length_c   1.000
_cell.angle_alpha   90.00
_cell.angle_beta   90.00
_cell.angle_gamma   90.00
#
_symmetry.space_group_name_H-M   'P 1'
#
loop_
_entity.id
_entity.type
_entity.pdbx_description
1 polymer ?
#
loop_
_entity_poly.entity_id
_entity_poly.type
_entity_poly.pdbx_seq_one_letter_code
_entity_poly.pdbx_strand_id
1 'polypeptide(L)'
;TERKNMSVLKKKSETCGEQLRRMCENIADSITNPGEQDSAGSWMEDTYSIRYLVDHDKQYLGAKILCAGGGPTIWVDTWTREVEGSWGSDKVYIGFCDNLDLDGYCEEIYG
;
A
#
# COMPACT_ATOMS: atom_id res chain seq x y z
N THR A 1 -23.67 12.28 27.03
CA THR A 1 -22.26 12.32 27.43
C THR A 1 -21.66 10.95 27.50
N GLU A 2 -22.37 10.00 28.05
CA GLU A 2 -21.90 8.63 28.13
C GLU A 2 -21.69 8.04 26.76
N ARG A 3 -22.56 8.38 25.83
CA ARG A 3 -22.42 7.91 24.48
C ARG A 3 -21.15 8.40 23.81
N LYS A 4 -20.77 9.63 24.10
CA LYS A 4 -19.53 10.17 23.59
C LYS A 4 -18.34 9.40 24.13
N ASN A 5 -18.39 9.09 25.42
CA ASN A 5 -17.33 8.33 26.05
C ASN A 5 -17.20 6.95 25.44
N MET A 6 -18.33 6.31 25.16
CA MET A 6 -18.32 5.01 24.54
C MET A 6 -17.76 5.07 23.12
N SER A 7 -18.09 6.12 22.38
CA SER A 7 -17.53 6.33 21.06
C SER A 7 -16.02 6.44 21.10
N VAL A 8 -15.51 7.20 22.05
CA VAL A 8 -14.06 7.37 22.23
C VAL A 8 -13.43 6.04 22.58
N LEU A 9 -14.07 5.28 23.47
CA LEU A 9 -13.55 3.96 23.84
C LEU A 9 -13.51 3.01 22.66
N LYS A 10 -14.50 3.06 21.79
CA LYS A 10 -14.49 2.23 20.58
C LYS A 10 -13.30 2.53 19.71
N LYS A 11 -12.98 3.81 19.54
CA LYS A 11 -11.81 4.19 18.74
C LYS A 11 -10.54 3.65 19.37
N LYS A 12 -10.46 3.70 20.70
CA LYS A 12 -9.28 3.23 21.39
C LYS A 12 -9.13 1.73 21.34
N SER A 13 -10.22 1.01 21.06
CA SER A 13 -10.20 -0.44 21.03
C SER A 13 -10.11 -0.97 19.61
N GLU A 14 -9.67 -0.16 18.64
CA GLU A 14 -9.44 -0.62 17.30
C GLU A 14 -8.44 -1.77 17.30
N THR A 15 -8.76 -2.86 16.63
CA THR A 15 -7.89 -4.03 16.56
C THR A 15 -6.74 -3.78 15.59
N CYS A 16 -5.71 -4.62 15.68
CA CYS A 16 -4.60 -4.58 14.72
C CYS A 16 -5.11 -4.80 13.29
N GLY A 17 -6.06 -5.72 13.11
CA GLY A 17 -6.62 -5.97 11.79
C GLY A 17 -7.36 -4.78 11.23
N GLU A 18 -8.12 -4.08 12.09
CA GLU A 18 -8.84 -2.88 11.67
C GLU A 18 -7.88 -1.76 11.31
N GLN A 19 -6.85 -1.59 12.11
CA GLN A 19 -5.84 -0.58 11.87
C GLN A 19 -5.06 -0.89 10.58
N LEU A 20 -4.71 -2.16 10.37
CA LEU A 20 -4.03 -2.60 9.16
C LEU A 20 -4.87 -2.31 7.93
N ARG A 21 -6.17 -2.62 7.98
CA ARG A 21 -7.07 -2.36 6.86
C ARG A 21 -7.12 -0.87 6.55
N ARG A 22 -7.23 -0.04 7.58
CA ARG A 22 -7.27 1.41 7.37
C ARG A 22 -5.99 1.91 6.72
N MET A 23 -4.85 1.40 7.14
CA MET A 23 -3.57 1.79 6.55
C MET A 23 -3.50 1.39 5.07
N CYS A 24 -3.94 0.18 4.75
CA CYS A 24 -3.93 -0.30 3.38
C CYS A 24 -4.91 0.48 2.50
N GLU A 25 -6.08 0.81 3.05
CA GLU A 25 -7.06 1.61 2.31
C GLU A 25 -6.54 3.01 2.03
N ASN A 26 -5.83 3.61 2.99
CA ASN A 26 -5.25 4.93 2.80
C ASN A 26 -4.17 4.91 1.71
N ILE A 27 -3.35 3.87 1.69
CA ILE A 27 -2.33 3.73 0.66
C ILE A 27 -2.98 3.54 -0.71
N ALA A 28 -3.98 2.66 -0.80
CA ALA A 28 -4.69 2.42 -2.04
C ALA A 28 -5.35 3.71 -2.55
N ASP A 29 -5.94 4.49 -1.65
CA ASP A 29 -6.58 5.75 -2.01
C ASP A 29 -5.55 6.76 -2.53
N SER A 30 -4.35 6.80 -1.95
CA SER A 30 -3.32 7.74 -2.39
C SER A 30 -2.87 7.46 -3.83
N ILE A 31 -2.99 6.22 -4.29
CA ILE A 31 -2.63 5.84 -5.66
C ILE A 31 -3.81 6.04 -6.60
N THR A 32 -5.01 5.68 -6.15
CA THR A 32 -6.22 5.76 -6.97
C THR A 32 -6.68 7.22 -7.17
N ASN A 33 -6.53 8.03 -6.12
CA ASN A 33 -6.98 9.43 -6.14
C ASN A 33 -5.82 10.37 -5.80
N PRO A 34 -4.78 10.44 -6.64
CA PRO A 34 -3.63 11.30 -6.35
C PRO A 34 -4.03 12.76 -6.46
N GLY A 35 -3.32 13.60 -5.70
CA GLY A 35 -3.48 15.05 -5.81
C GLY A 35 -2.80 15.58 -7.06
N GLU A 36 -3.09 16.84 -7.39
CA GLU A 36 -2.53 17.45 -8.60
C GLU A 36 -1.01 17.53 -8.59
N GLN A 37 -0.42 17.65 -7.41
CA GLN A 37 1.03 17.74 -7.25
C GLN A 37 1.70 16.38 -7.11
N ASP A 38 0.92 15.32 -7.02
CA ASP A 38 1.46 13.98 -6.77
C ASP A 38 1.96 13.35 -8.07
N SER A 39 3.06 12.64 -7.96
CA SER A 39 3.63 11.87 -9.07
C SER A 39 4.12 10.53 -8.54
N ALA A 40 4.40 9.60 -9.43
CA ALA A 40 4.98 8.33 -9.02
C ALA A 40 6.28 8.56 -8.26
N GLY A 41 7.15 9.44 -8.76
CA GLY A 41 8.42 9.73 -8.11
C GLY A 41 8.25 10.26 -6.70
N SER A 42 7.34 11.23 -6.50
CA SER A 42 7.13 11.79 -5.17
C SER A 42 6.51 10.77 -4.22
N TRP A 43 5.58 9.96 -4.72
CA TRP A 43 4.96 8.91 -3.92
C TRP A 43 6.00 7.87 -3.47
N MET A 44 6.95 7.55 -4.34
CA MET A 44 7.97 6.54 -4.06
C MET A 44 9.00 7.00 -3.01
N GLU A 45 9.11 8.30 -2.75
CA GLU A 45 10.11 8.83 -1.82
C GLU A 45 9.97 8.28 -0.41
N ASP A 46 8.75 7.92 -0.01
CA ASP A 46 8.48 7.43 1.34
C ASP A 46 8.49 5.91 1.43
N THR A 47 8.94 5.22 0.39
CA THR A 47 8.96 3.76 0.39
C THR A 47 10.34 3.23 0.73
N TYR A 48 10.41 1.95 1.08
CA TYR A 48 11.63 1.36 1.61
C TYR A 48 12.38 0.48 0.62
N SER A 49 11.69 -0.28 -0.20
CA SER A 49 12.37 -1.14 -1.16
C SER A 49 11.42 -1.55 -2.29
N ILE A 50 12.01 -2.03 -3.36
CA ILE A 50 11.26 -2.50 -4.54
C ILE A 50 11.76 -3.90 -4.85
N ARG A 51 10.82 -4.80 -5.12
CA ARG A 51 11.12 -6.13 -5.66
C ARG A 51 10.48 -6.21 -7.02
N TYR A 52 11.16 -6.86 -7.95
CA TYR A 52 10.67 -6.95 -9.32
C TYR A 52 10.16 -8.35 -9.62
N LEU A 53 9.06 -8.43 -10.35
CA LEU A 53 8.54 -9.67 -10.89
C LEU A 53 8.95 -9.69 -12.36
N VAL A 54 9.67 -10.74 -12.77
CA VAL A 54 10.18 -10.86 -14.15
C VAL A 54 9.89 -12.27 -14.63
N ASP A 55 9.81 -12.43 -15.95
CA ASP A 55 9.67 -13.77 -16.52
C ASP A 55 11.05 -14.42 -16.69
N HIS A 56 11.09 -15.64 -17.25
CA HIS A 56 12.36 -16.35 -17.38
C HIS A 56 13.32 -15.68 -18.36
N ASP A 57 12.83 -14.79 -19.22
CA ASP A 57 13.66 -13.99 -20.12
C ASP A 57 14.07 -12.67 -19.50
N LYS A 58 13.77 -12.48 -18.21
CA LYS A 58 14.07 -11.27 -17.43
C LYS A 58 13.33 -10.05 -17.93
N GLN A 59 12.18 -10.26 -18.57
CA GLN A 59 11.31 -9.17 -18.96
C GLN A 59 10.48 -8.73 -17.77
N TYR A 60 10.36 -7.43 -17.59
CA TYR A 60 9.61 -6.86 -16.48
C TYR A 60 8.12 -7.21 -16.58
N LEU A 61 7.53 -7.69 -15.50
CA LEU A 61 6.10 -7.97 -15.42
C LEU A 61 5.41 -7.05 -14.40
N GLY A 62 6.08 -6.73 -13.33
CA GLY A 62 5.50 -5.90 -12.28
C GLY A 62 6.48 -5.70 -11.15
N ALA A 63 6.03 -5.03 -10.09
CA ALA A 63 6.86 -4.75 -8.94
C ALA A 63 6.05 -4.82 -7.65
N LYS A 64 6.74 -5.09 -6.55
CA LYS A 64 6.18 -4.98 -5.21
C LYS A 64 6.98 -3.93 -4.46
N ILE A 65 6.28 -2.94 -3.94
CA ILE A 65 6.90 -1.79 -3.29
C ILE A 65 6.60 -1.87 -1.80
N LEU A 66 7.66 -1.88 -0.99
CA LEU A 66 7.49 -1.98 0.46
C LEU A 66 7.18 -0.61 1.04
N CYS A 67 5.98 -0.46 1.59
CA CYS A 67 5.50 0.81 2.13
C CYS A 67 5.59 0.87 3.65
N ALA A 68 5.60 -0.27 4.32
CA ALA A 68 5.72 -0.34 5.78
C ALA A 68 6.34 -1.67 6.15
N GLY A 69 7.12 -1.67 7.21
CA GLY A 69 7.76 -2.88 7.72
C GLY A 69 8.00 -2.75 9.20
N GLY A 70 8.37 -3.86 9.81
CA GLY A 70 8.69 -3.87 11.23
C GLY A 70 7.55 -4.31 12.12
N GLY A 71 6.43 -3.63 12.16
CA GLY A 71 5.21 -4.07 12.83
C GLY A 71 4.28 -4.59 11.77
N PRO A 72 3.34 -3.73 11.23
CA PRO A 72 2.65 -4.12 10.01
C PRO A 72 3.65 -4.11 8.84
N THR A 73 3.48 -5.04 7.92
CA THR A 73 4.23 -5.08 6.67
C THR A 73 3.24 -4.85 5.55
N ILE A 74 3.51 -3.85 4.72
CA ILE A 74 2.58 -3.49 3.65
C ILE A 74 3.34 -3.36 2.32
N TRP A 75 2.88 -4.11 1.34
CA TRP A 75 3.42 -4.08 -0.02
C TRP A 75 2.36 -3.55 -0.99
N VAL A 76 2.78 -2.77 -1.95
CA VAL A 76 1.95 -2.39 -3.09
C VAL A 76 2.41 -3.23 -4.27
N ASP A 77 1.51 -4.02 -4.83
CA ASP A 77 1.82 -4.95 -5.93
C ASP A 77 1.24 -4.37 -7.22
N THR A 78 2.11 -3.97 -8.15
CA THR A 78 1.65 -3.36 -9.41
C THR A 78 1.15 -4.41 -10.40
N TRP A 79 1.53 -5.67 -10.22
CA TRP A 79 1.09 -6.76 -11.09
C TRP A 79 -0.36 -7.13 -10.80
N THR A 80 -0.69 -7.32 -9.53
CA THR A 80 -2.06 -7.68 -9.12
C THR A 80 -2.94 -6.45 -8.91
N ARG A 81 -2.34 -5.27 -8.78
CA ARG A 81 -3.03 -4.02 -8.47
C ARG A 81 -3.70 -4.09 -7.11
N GLU A 82 -2.98 -4.62 -6.14
CA GLU A 82 -3.46 -4.74 -4.77
C GLU A 82 -2.43 -4.25 -3.77
N VAL A 83 -2.92 -3.64 -2.69
CA VAL A 83 -2.12 -3.35 -1.50
C VAL A 83 -2.26 -4.56 -0.60
N GLU A 84 -1.14 -5.18 -0.23
CA GLU A 84 -1.12 -6.38 0.60
C GLU A 84 -0.57 -6.02 1.96
N GLY A 85 -1.38 -6.18 3.00
CA GLY A 85 -0.95 -5.90 4.37
C GLY A 85 -0.94 -7.15 5.21
N SER A 86 0.01 -7.23 6.12
CA SER A 86 0.04 -8.31 7.11
C SER A 86 0.53 -7.77 8.45
N TRP A 87 -0.07 -8.26 9.52
CA TRP A 87 0.30 -7.89 10.88
C TRP A 87 -0.07 -9.05 11.79
N GLY A 88 0.95 -9.79 12.24
CA GLY A 88 0.71 -11.04 12.96
C GLY A 88 -0.01 -12.02 12.05
N SER A 89 -1.16 -12.50 12.48
CA SER A 89 -1.98 -13.43 11.69
C SER A 89 -2.99 -12.72 10.79
N ASP A 90 -3.10 -11.40 10.89
CA ASP A 90 -4.04 -10.63 10.08
C ASP A 90 -3.46 -10.34 8.71
N LYS A 91 -4.31 -10.48 7.67
CA LYS A 91 -3.94 -10.17 6.29
C LYS A 91 -5.05 -9.39 5.64
N VAL A 92 -4.65 -8.41 4.82
CA VAL A 92 -5.59 -7.51 4.14
C VAL A 92 -5.12 -7.30 2.71
N TYR A 93 -6.06 -7.31 1.77
CA TYR A 93 -5.80 -7.06 0.36
C TYR A 93 -6.80 -6.00 -0.11
N ILE A 94 -6.29 -4.87 -0.59
CA ILE A 94 -7.14 -3.76 -1.07
C ILE A 94 -6.73 -3.44 -2.50
N GLY A 95 -7.70 -3.50 -3.42
CA GLY A 95 -7.43 -3.15 -4.82
C GLY A 95 -7.25 -1.66 -5.02
N PHE A 96 -6.51 -1.29 -6.04
CA PHE A 96 -6.32 0.12 -6.41
C PHE A 96 -6.25 0.27 -7.93
N CYS A 97 -6.50 1.50 -8.39
CA CYS A 97 -6.26 1.88 -9.76
C CYS A 97 -4.93 2.64 -9.81
N ASP A 98 -4.02 2.22 -10.69
CA ASP A 98 -2.69 2.80 -10.73
C ASP A 98 -2.69 4.12 -11.53
N ASN A 99 -3.27 5.13 -10.92
CA ASN A 99 -3.40 6.44 -11.56
C ASN A 99 -2.14 7.30 -11.42
N LEU A 100 -1.15 6.81 -10.66
CA LEU A 100 0.17 7.43 -10.61
C LEU A 100 1.14 6.82 -11.62
N ASP A 101 0.74 5.71 -12.25
CA ASP A 101 1.62 4.93 -13.14
C ASP A 101 2.86 4.44 -12.38
N LEU A 102 2.63 3.86 -11.23
CA LEU A 102 3.71 3.27 -10.44
C LEU A 102 4.38 2.14 -11.20
N ASP A 103 3.59 1.36 -11.95
CA ASP A 103 4.12 0.26 -12.73
C ASP A 103 5.10 0.74 -13.78
N GLY A 104 4.75 1.79 -14.52
CA GLY A 104 5.64 2.37 -15.52
C GLY A 104 6.89 2.95 -14.88
N TYR A 105 6.75 3.60 -13.74
CA TYR A 105 7.89 4.16 -13.02
C TYR A 105 8.87 3.07 -12.60
N CYS A 106 8.34 1.96 -12.06
CA CYS A 106 9.19 0.84 -11.63
C CYS A 106 9.84 0.13 -12.81
N GLU A 107 9.12 0.04 -13.93
CA GLU A 107 9.68 -0.56 -15.15
C GLU A 107 10.85 0.26 -15.65
N GLU A 108 10.75 1.57 -15.63
CA GLU A 108 11.86 2.45 -16.02
C GLU A 108 13.08 2.26 -15.14
N ILE A 109 12.86 2.15 -13.83
CA ILE A 109 13.97 1.93 -12.89
C ILE A 109 14.61 0.57 -13.11
N TYR A 110 13.80 -0.42 -13.39
CA TYR A 110 14.28 -1.78 -13.64
C TYR A 110 15.22 -1.78 -14.84
N GLY A 111 14.93 -0.96 -15.78
CA GLY A 111 15.78 -0.73 -16.92
C GLY A 111 15.64 -1.57 -18.08
#